data_a2369fb427365ebf649bf1ad73848faa
#
_entry.id   a2369fb427365ebf649bf1ad73848faa
#
_cell.length_a   1.000
_cell.length_b   1.000
_cell.length_c   1.000
_cell.angle_alpha   90.00
_cell.angle_beta   90.00
_cell.angle_gamma   90.00
#
_symmetry.space_group_name_H-M   'P 1'
#
loop_
_entity.id
_entity.type
_entity.pdbx_description
1 polymer ?
#
loop_
_entity_poly.entity_id
_entity_poly.type
_entity_poly.pdbx_seq_one_letter_code
_entity_poly.pdbx_strand_id
1 'polypeptide(L)'
;MFVTGTIGIIFGGVFAVWIFSMLAPDAIGGEGYAETWRGLATLAGSWIGGGANQTAMLEVYKYKQELYGAMVTVDIVVANIWMAFLILGIGKRKQIDKWLKADNKAIDTLIERMENFQKQVSKPAGLRDYMMIAGIGFFFVGLSHFLSSAISDSLVSMYQDMGENPDEKVFASKFFWLVVFATFFGFILSLT
;
A
#
# COMPACT_ATOMS: atom_id res chain seq x y z
N MET A 1 -4.11 13.40 -8.88
CA MET A 1 -3.38 13.34 -7.59
C MET A 1 -2.65 12.02 -7.35
N PHE A 2 -3.29 10.86 -7.47
CA PHE A 2 -2.64 9.55 -7.23
C PHE A 2 -1.38 9.33 -8.09
N VAL A 3 -1.48 9.46 -9.41
CA VAL A 3 -0.36 9.27 -10.34
C VAL A 3 0.80 10.23 -10.05
N THR A 4 0.51 11.49 -9.74
CA THR A 4 1.55 12.49 -9.41
C THR A 4 2.27 12.14 -8.12
N GLY A 5 1.53 11.67 -7.10
CA GLY A 5 2.11 11.19 -5.85
C GLY A 5 3.00 9.96 -6.05
N THR A 6 2.54 8.99 -6.83
CA THR A 6 3.29 7.78 -7.17
C THR A 6 4.61 8.12 -7.88
N ILE A 7 4.57 9.00 -8.87
CA ILE A 7 5.76 9.48 -9.57
C ILE A 7 6.73 10.15 -8.59
N GLY A 8 6.20 11.01 -7.70
CA GLY A 8 7.00 11.68 -6.68
C GLY A 8 7.72 10.71 -5.73
N ILE A 9 7.05 9.63 -5.32
CA ILE A 9 7.64 8.60 -4.44
C ILE A 9 8.74 7.83 -5.17
N ILE A 10 8.51 7.44 -6.43
CA ILE A 10 9.49 6.70 -7.22
C ILE A 10 10.76 7.55 -7.43
N PHE A 11 10.61 8.78 -7.92
CA PHE A 11 11.77 9.66 -8.14
C PHE A 11 12.42 10.09 -6.83
N GLY A 12 11.63 10.35 -5.79
CA GLY A 12 12.13 10.69 -4.46
C GLY A 12 12.95 9.56 -3.85
N GLY A 13 12.53 8.31 -4.00
CA GLY A 13 13.27 7.13 -3.55
C GLY A 13 14.62 6.99 -4.25
N VAL A 14 14.65 7.08 -5.58
CA VAL A 14 15.90 7.03 -6.38
C VAL A 14 16.83 8.18 -5.99
N PHE A 15 16.29 9.40 -5.83
CA PHE A 15 17.07 10.58 -5.46
C PHE A 15 17.63 10.46 -4.04
N ALA A 16 16.85 9.93 -3.10
CA ALA A 16 17.32 9.66 -1.74
C ALA A 16 18.48 8.65 -1.74
N VAL A 17 18.35 7.53 -2.43
CA VAL A 17 19.44 6.54 -2.57
C VAL A 17 20.69 7.19 -3.16
N TRP A 18 20.54 8.01 -4.20
CA TRP A 18 21.66 8.70 -4.83
C TRP A 18 22.37 9.67 -3.85
N ILE A 19 21.62 10.48 -3.10
CA ILE A 19 22.20 11.40 -2.10
C ILE A 19 22.91 10.60 -1.01
N PHE A 20 22.26 9.59 -0.44
CA PHE A 20 22.84 8.82 0.67
C PHE A 20 24.04 7.99 0.22
N SER A 21 24.10 7.55 -1.03
CA SER A 21 25.30 6.90 -1.57
C SER A 21 26.53 7.81 -1.57
N MET A 22 26.33 9.13 -1.62
CA MET A 22 27.42 10.11 -1.53
C MET A 22 27.75 10.52 -0.10
N LEU A 23 26.72 10.67 0.76
CA LEU A 23 26.89 11.20 2.12
C LEU A 23 27.22 10.11 3.16
N ALA A 24 26.66 8.94 3.00
CA ALA A 24 26.76 7.80 3.92
C ALA A 24 26.69 6.48 3.15
N PRO A 25 27.73 6.13 2.36
CA PRO A 25 27.72 4.93 1.52
C PRO A 25 27.51 3.65 2.34
N ASP A 26 27.98 3.61 3.58
CA ASP A 26 27.81 2.46 4.48
C ASP A 26 26.34 2.25 4.93
N ALA A 27 25.49 3.26 4.82
CA ALA A 27 24.06 3.17 5.12
C ALA A 27 23.27 2.56 3.96
N ILE A 28 23.84 2.55 2.76
CA ILE A 28 23.26 1.99 1.55
C ILE A 28 24.10 0.80 1.12
N GLY A 29 23.77 -0.36 1.60
CA GLY A 29 24.51 -1.56 1.32
C GLY A 29 23.62 -2.78 1.49
N GLY A 30 24.25 -3.87 1.88
CA GLY A 30 23.65 -5.19 2.02
C GLY A 30 24.03 -6.09 0.87
N GLU A 31 23.90 -7.38 1.10
CA GLU A 31 24.18 -8.40 0.08
C GLU A 31 22.92 -9.26 -0.16
N GLY A 32 22.66 -9.56 -1.40
CA GLY A 32 21.56 -10.43 -1.82
C GLY A 32 20.20 -9.91 -1.37
N TYR A 33 19.47 -10.66 -0.58
CA TYR A 33 18.12 -10.29 -0.10
C TYR A 33 18.11 -9.23 1.03
N ALA A 34 19.27 -8.85 1.58
CA ALA A 34 19.42 -7.80 2.58
C ALA A 34 19.76 -6.43 1.98
N GLU A 35 19.82 -6.30 0.67
CA GLU A 35 20.12 -5.04 -0.01
C GLU A 35 19.09 -3.96 0.35
N THR A 36 19.58 -2.78 0.72
CA THR A 36 18.77 -1.65 1.21
C THR A 36 17.68 -1.23 0.22
N TRP A 37 17.95 -1.26 -1.09
CA TRP A 37 16.95 -0.88 -2.10
C TRP A 37 15.70 -1.78 -2.07
N ARG A 38 15.84 -3.05 -1.70
CA ARG A 38 14.72 -3.98 -1.55
C ARG A 38 13.80 -3.55 -0.41
N GLY A 39 14.40 -3.13 0.73
CA GLY A 39 13.67 -2.55 1.85
C GLY A 39 12.97 -1.24 1.49
N LEU A 40 13.66 -0.35 0.76
CA LEU A 40 13.08 0.91 0.27
C LEU A 40 11.93 0.67 -0.72
N ALA A 41 11.99 -0.38 -1.53
CA ALA A 41 10.89 -0.77 -2.40
C ALA A 41 9.64 -1.17 -1.60
N THR A 42 9.79 -1.83 -0.44
CA THR A 42 8.66 -2.13 0.45
C THR A 42 8.04 -0.86 1.01
N LEU A 43 8.85 0.12 1.43
CA LEU A 43 8.38 1.42 1.90
C LEU A 43 7.63 2.18 0.79
N ALA A 44 8.18 2.22 -0.42
CA ALA A 44 7.51 2.84 -1.57
C ALA A 44 6.15 2.17 -1.84
N GLY A 45 6.07 0.85 -1.73
CA GLY A 45 4.82 0.09 -1.83
C GLY A 45 3.77 0.55 -0.82
N SER A 46 4.17 0.75 0.46
CA SER A 46 3.31 1.25 1.52
C SER A 46 2.76 2.65 1.20
N TRP A 47 3.60 3.57 0.79
CA TRP A 47 3.22 4.95 0.51
C TRP A 47 2.39 5.11 -0.78
N ILE A 48 2.51 4.20 -1.73
CA ILE A 48 1.69 4.19 -2.96
C ILE A 48 0.33 3.52 -2.74
N GLY A 49 0.28 2.42 -1.98
CA GLY A 49 -0.93 1.61 -1.90
C GLY A 49 -1.22 0.99 -0.53
N GLY A 50 -0.48 1.35 0.52
CA GLY A 50 -0.71 0.89 1.89
C GLY A 50 -0.03 -0.44 2.23
N GLY A 51 -0.31 -0.97 3.44
CA GLY A 51 0.38 -2.14 4.00
C GLY A 51 0.28 -3.41 3.16
N ALA A 52 -0.81 -3.61 2.42
CA ALA A 52 -0.94 -4.74 1.50
C ALA A 52 0.10 -4.67 0.37
N ASN A 53 0.30 -3.48 -0.22
CA ASN A 53 1.34 -3.28 -1.22
C ASN A 53 2.75 -3.40 -0.63
N GLN A 54 2.95 -2.98 0.61
CA GLN A 54 4.22 -3.16 1.30
C GLN A 54 4.58 -4.65 1.40
N THR A 55 3.63 -5.48 1.80
CA THR A 55 3.82 -6.93 1.88
C THR A 55 3.98 -7.56 0.50
N ALA A 56 3.25 -7.07 -0.53
CA ALA A 56 3.45 -7.52 -1.90
C ALA A 56 4.88 -7.24 -2.40
N MET A 57 5.42 -6.05 -2.10
CA MET A 57 6.80 -5.71 -2.47
C MET A 57 7.83 -6.55 -1.70
N LEU A 58 7.54 -6.92 -0.45
CA LEU A 58 8.37 -7.86 0.31
C LEU A 58 8.50 -9.19 -0.44
N GLU A 59 7.38 -9.74 -0.91
CA GLU A 59 7.35 -11.00 -1.67
C GLU A 59 8.02 -10.88 -3.04
N VAL A 60 7.71 -9.82 -3.79
CA VAL A 60 8.25 -9.60 -5.14
C VAL A 60 9.77 -9.43 -5.12
N TYR A 61 10.27 -8.60 -4.22
CA TYR A 61 11.70 -8.30 -4.12
C TYR A 61 12.44 -9.21 -3.15
N LYS A 62 11.74 -10.13 -2.47
CA LYS A 62 12.32 -11.11 -1.52
C LYS A 62 13.25 -10.48 -0.49
N TYR A 63 12.82 -9.33 0.05
CA TYR A 63 13.60 -8.66 1.07
C TYR A 63 13.68 -9.52 2.34
N LYS A 64 14.84 -9.51 2.98
CA LYS A 64 15.11 -10.35 4.15
C LYS A 64 14.10 -10.07 5.28
N GLN A 65 13.31 -11.10 5.65
CA GLN A 65 12.17 -11.00 6.56
C GLN A 65 12.56 -10.46 7.94
N GLU A 66 13.77 -10.79 8.41
CA GLU A 66 14.29 -10.33 9.70
C GLU A 66 14.50 -8.80 9.73
N LEU A 67 14.80 -8.20 8.57
CA LEU A 67 15.00 -6.75 8.44
C LEU A 67 13.71 -6.01 8.10
N TYR A 68 12.67 -6.71 7.67
CA TYR A 68 11.41 -6.09 7.29
C TYR A 68 10.72 -5.37 8.44
N GLY A 69 10.81 -5.88 9.66
CA GLY A 69 10.29 -5.22 10.87
C GLY A 69 10.86 -3.82 11.09
N ALA A 70 12.14 -3.62 10.78
CA ALA A 70 12.76 -2.30 10.83
C ALA A 70 12.16 -1.34 9.79
N MET A 71 11.90 -1.81 8.56
CA MET A 71 11.26 -1.00 7.51
C MET A 71 9.83 -0.61 7.91
N VAL A 72 9.04 -1.52 8.48
CA VAL A 72 7.69 -1.20 9.01
C VAL A 72 7.77 -0.14 10.11
N THR A 73 8.76 -0.24 11.01
CA THR A 73 8.95 0.74 12.07
C THR A 73 9.29 2.12 11.51
N VAL A 74 10.20 2.20 10.53
CA VAL A 74 10.53 3.45 9.84
C VAL A 74 9.30 4.03 9.15
N ASP A 75 8.51 3.21 8.46
CA ASP A 75 7.27 3.63 7.79
C ASP A 75 6.32 4.29 8.78
N ILE A 76 6.02 3.64 9.89
CA ILE A 76 5.12 4.16 10.94
C ILE A 76 5.64 5.47 11.53
N VAL A 77 6.92 5.54 11.89
CA VAL A 77 7.50 6.73 12.52
C VAL A 77 7.49 7.92 11.55
N VAL A 78 7.95 7.72 10.32
CA VAL A 78 8.01 8.78 9.31
C VAL A 78 6.60 9.24 8.92
N ALA A 79 5.65 8.32 8.75
CA ALA A 79 4.27 8.66 8.44
C ALA A 79 3.63 9.51 9.55
N ASN A 80 3.87 9.18 10.83
CA ASN A 80 3.34 9.97 11.95
C ASN A 80 3.98 11.36 12.04
N ILE A 81 5.29 11.47 11.82
CA ILE A 81 5.97 12.78 11.76
C ILE A 81 5.40 13.62 10.61
N TRP A 82 5.24 13.02 9.42
CA TRP A 82 4.66 13.70 8.27
C TRP A 82 3.22 14.14 8.52
N MET A 83 2.40 13.28 9.14
CA MET A 83 1.03 13.61 9.52
C MET A 83 0.99 14.81 10.48
N ALA A 84 1.91 14.88 11.45
CA ALA A 84 2.00 16.02 12.36
C ALA A 84 2.27 17.33 11.59
N PHE A 85 3.19 17.32 10.62
CA PHE A 85 3.43 18.48 9.75
C PHE A 85 2.21 18.88 8.94
N LEU A 86 1.48 17.92 8.39
CA LEU A 86 0.25 18.20 7.63
C LEU A 86 -0.83 18.81 8.53
N ILE A 87 -1.04 18.29 9.75
CA ILE A 87 -2.00 18.84 10.70
C ILE A 87 -1.66 20.29 11.08
N LEU A 88 -0.36 20.58 11.33
CA LEU A 88 0.09 21.94 11.57
C LEU A 88 -0.16 22.85 10.36
N GLY A 89 -0.01 22.31 9.14
CA GLY A 89 -0.29 23.02 7.90
C GLY A 89 -1.78 23.37 7.72
N ILE A 90 -2.68 22.49 8.13
CA ILE A 90 -4.14 22.70 8.05
C ILE A 90 -4.56 23.95 8.83
N GLY A 91 -4.00 24.17 10.01
CA GLY A 91 -4.25 25.37 10.81
C GLY A 91 -3.88 26.69 10.12
N LYS A 92 -2.97 26.63 9.15
CA LYS A 92 -2.49 27.77 8.36
C LYS A 92 -2.94 27.74 6.90
N ARG A 93 -3.93 26.90 6.55
CA ARG A 93 -4.41 26.67 5.17
C ARG A 93 -4.60 27.97 4.40
N LYS A 94 -5.34 28.93 4.95
CA LYS A 94 -5.61 30.22 4.25
C LYS A 94 -4.35 31.02 3.92
N GLN A 95 -3.31 30.93 4.76
CA GLN A 95 -2.04 31.64 4.53
C GLN A 95 -1.22 30.90 3.44
N ILE A 96 -1.18 29.57 3.51
CA ILE A 96 -0.49 28.71 2.53
C ILE A 96 -1.13 28.86 1.16
N ASP A 97 -2.47 28.80 1.07
CA ASP A 97 -3.22 28.95 -0.18
C ASP A 97 -3.00 30.33 -0.82
N LYS A 98 -2.97 31.38 -0.01
CA LYS A 98 -2.65 32.73 -0.49
C LYS A 98 -1.23 32.82 -1.02
N TRP A 99 -0.27 32.19 -0.35
CA TRP A 99 1.13 32.17 -0.76
C TRP A 99 1.35 31.37 -2.05
N LEU A 100 0.69 30.22 -2.17
CA LEU A 100 0.74 29.33 -3.33
C LEU A 100 -0.17 29.82 -4.48
N LYS A 101 -1.00 30.87 -4.28
CA LYS A 101 -2.04 31.31 -5.21
C LYS A 101 -2.95 30.17 -5.67
N ALA A 102 -3.28 29.26 -4.74
CA ALA A 102 -4.09 28.08 -5.03
C ALA A 102 -5.56 28.44 -5.27
N ASP A 103 -6.14 27.91 -6.35
CA ASP A 103 -7.60 27.98 -6.55
C ASP A 103 -8.28 26.78 -5.87
N ASN A 104 -8.96 27.04 -4.75
CA ASN A 104 -9.59 26.02 -3.94
C ASN A 104 -11.07 25.79 -4.24
N LYS A 105 -11.65 26.50 -5.22
CA LYS A 105 -13.09 26.42 -5.52
C LYS A 105 -13.57 25.00 -5.77
N ALA A 106 -12.81 24.21 -6.50
CA ALA A 106 -13.14 22.82 -6.79
C ALA A 106 -13.15 21.95 -5.52
N ILE A 107 -12.21 22.21 -4.61
CA ILE A 107 -12.09 21.48 -3.34
C ILE A 107 -13.23 21.87 -2.40
N ASP A 108 -13.51 23.15 -2.28
CA ASP A 108 -14.59 23.64 -1.41
C ASP A 108 -15.97 23.15 -1.91
N THR A 109 -16.18 23.12 -3.23
CA THR A 109 -17.40 22.52 -3.82
C THR A 109 -17.48 21.03 -3.57
N LEU A 110 -16.36 20.31 -3.62
CA LEU A 110 -16.33 18.88 -3.32
C LEU A 110 -16.65 18.60 -1.86
N ILE A 111 -16.09 19.37 -0.94
CA ILE A 111 -16.36 19.25 0.50
C ILE A 111 -17.86 19.47 0.76
N GLU A 112 -18.44 20.53 0.21
CA GLU A 112 -19.87 20.83 0.35
C GLU A 112 -20.75 19.69 -0.18
N ARG A 113 -20.43 19.16 -1.35
CA ARG A 113 -21.15 18.01 -1.93
C ARG A 113 -21.04 16.77 -1.06
N MET A 114 -19.85 16.48 -0.53
CA MET A 114 -19.63 15.33 0.35
C MET A 114 -20.40 15.48 1.68
N GLU A 115 -20.37 16.67 2.28
CA GLU A 115 -21.14 16.94 3.51
C GLU A 115 -22.64 16.77 3.27
N ASN A 116 -23.16 17.31 2.16
CA ASN A 116 -24.57 17.17 1.82
C ASN A 116 -24.95 15.71 1.53
N PHE A 117 -24.12 14.97 0.81
CA PHE A 117 -24.32 13.54 0.59
C PHE A 117 -24.29 12.76 1.91
N GLN A 118 -23.32 13.03 2.76
CA GLN A 118 -23.19 12.37 4.06
C GLN A 118 -24.41 12.62 4.95
N LYS A 119 -24.96 13.85 4.97
CA LYS A 119 -26.20 14.18 5.70
C LYS A 119 -27.40 13.40 5.19
N GLN A 120 -27.47 13.13 3.88
CA GLN A 120 -28.59 12.40 3.26
C GLN A 120 -28.53 10.89 3.51
N VAL A 121 -27.32 10.32 3.54
CA VAL A 121 -27.11 8.86 3.64
C VAL A 121 -26.68 8.40 5.03
N SER A 122 -26.36 9.31 5.95
CA SER A 122 -25.92 8.95 7.30
C SER A 122 -27.07 8.30 8.07
N LYS A 123 -26.99 6.99 8.17
CA LYS A 123 -27.81 6.18 9.06
C LYS A 123 -26.91 5.67 10.18
N PRO A 124 -27.29 5.82 11.45
CA PRO A 124 -26.51 5.22 12.53
C PRO A 124 -26.46 3.70 12.32
N ALA A 125 -25.26 3.17 12.09
CA ALA A 125 -25.07 1.75 11.88
C ALA A 125 -25.37 0.99 13.17
N GLY A 126 -26.24 -0.01 13.09
CA GLY A 126 -26.55 -0.90 14.20
C GLY A 126 -25.59 -2.09 14.26
N LEU A 127 -25.65 -2.87 15.33
CA LEU A 127 -24.86 -4.09 15.51
C LEU A 127 -25.04 -5.06 14.33
N ARG A 128 -26.25 -5.16 13.81
CA ARG A 128 -26.57 -6.00 12.65
C ARG A 128 -25.76 -5.59 11.42
N ASP A 129 -25.63 -4.29 11.17
CA ASP A 129 -24.92 -3.76 10.00
C ASP A 129 -23.40 -4.08 10.11
N TYR A 130 -22.83 -3.91 11.31
CA TYR A 130 -21.43 -4.29 11.57
C TYR A 130 -21.20 -5.79 11.41
N MET A 131 -22.11 -6.63 11.91
CA MET A 131 -21.98 -8.08 11.77
C MET A 131 -22.13 -8.53 10.32
N MET A 132 -23.02 -7.91 9.55
CA MET A 132 -23.15 -8.20 8.12
C MET A 132 -21.87 -7.82 7.35
N ILE A 133 -21.34 -6.61 7.58
CA ILE A 133 -20.11 -6.16 6.93
C ILE A 133 -18.94 -7.09 7.29
N ALA A 134 -18.79 -7.41 8.59
CA ALA A 134 -17.75 -8.33 9.04
C ALA A 134 -17.92 -9.73 8.42
N GLY A 135 -19.15 -10.27 8.40
CA GLY A 135 -19.44 -11.59 7.81
C GLY A 135 -19.11 -11.65 6.33
N ILE A 136 -19.50 -10.65 5.56
CA ILE A 136 -19.17 -10.53 4.13
C ILE A 136 -17.65 -10.41 3.95
N GLY A 137 -16.99 -9.56 4.74
CA GLY A 137 -15.55 -9.41 4.70
C GLY A 137 -14.81 -10.71 4.97
N PHE A 138 -15.13 -11.41 6.05
CA PHE A 138 -14.52 -12.70 6.38
C PHE A 138 -14.80 -13.79 5.34
N PHE A 139 -16.01 -13.81 4.75
CA PHE A 139 -16.34 -14.72 3.69
C PHE A 139 -15.42 -14.54 2.47
N PHE A 140 -15.28 -13.31 1.98
CA PHE A 140 -14.43 -13.04 0.81
C PHE A 140 -12.94 -13.19 1.11
N VAL A 141 -12.49 -12.89 2.32
CA VAL A 141 -11.12 -13.20 2.76
C VAL A 141 -10.88 -14.71 2.74
N GLY A 142 -11.78 -15.50 3.33
CA GLY A 142 -11.67 -16.96 3.33
C GLY A 142 -11.69 -17.54 1.90
N LEU A 143 -12.59 -17.04 1.05
CA LEU A 143 -12.67 -17.43 -0.35
C LEU A 143 -11.39 -17.08 -1.13
N SER A 144 -10.82 -15.89 -0.90
CA SER A 144 -9.54 -15.47 -1.51
C SER A 144 -8.39 -16.38 -1.08
N HIS A 145 -8.32 -16.75 0.20
CA HIS A 145 -7.32 -17.71 0.70
C HIS A 145 -7.47 -19.09 0.08
N PHE A 146 -8.70 -19.59 -0.04
CA PHE A 146 -8.97 -20.88 -0.64
C PHE A 146 -8.55 -20.91 -2.11
N LEU A 147 -8.99 -19.94 -2.90
CA LEU A 147 -8.67 -19.85 -4.33
C LEU A 147 -7.17 -19.63 -4.57
N SER A 148 -6.52 -18.77 -3.78
CA SER A 148 -5.09 -18.52 -3.89
C SER A 148 -4.27 -19.77 -3.60
N SER A 149 -4.67 -20.57 -2.61
CA SER A 149 -4.00 -21.84 -2.33
C SER A 149 -4.15 -22.82 -3.49
N ALA A 150 -5.38 -23.01 -3.98
CA ALA A 150 -5.65 -23.96 -5.07
C ALA A 150 -4.84 -23.64 -6.34
N ILE A 151 -4.73 -22.36 -6.71
CA ILE A 151 -3.97 -21.94 -7.90
C ILE A 151 -2.48 -22.03 -7.65
N SER A 152 -1.99 -21.52 -6.51
CA SER A 152 -0.58 -21.56 -6.17
C SER A 152 -0.05 -22.99 -6.13
N ASP A 153 -0.74 -23.91 -5.44
CA ASP A 153 -0.33 -25.30 -5.34
C ASP A 153 -0.27 -25.99 -6.72
N SER A 154 -1.23 -25.68 -7.61
CA SER A 154 -1.23 -26.18 -8.98
C SER A 154 -0.06 -25.64 -9.81
N LEU A 155 0.29 -24.35 -9.65
CA LEU A 155 1.39 -23.73 -10.36
C LEU A 155 2.75 -24.20 -9.82
N VAL A 156 2.86 -24.38 -8.50
CA VAL A 156 4.07 -24.91 -7.86
C VAL A 156 4.37 -26.31 -8.40
N SER A 157 3.37 -27.21 -8.47
CA SER A 157 3.55 -28.54 -9.04
C SER A 157 3.97 -28.49 -10.51
N MET A 158 3.31 -27.63 -11.29
CA MET A 158 3.66 -27.45 -12.72
C MET A 158 5.09 -26.95 -12.93
N TYR A 159 5.57 -25.97 -12.17
CA TYR A 159 6.95 -25.48 -12.28
C TYR A 159 7.97 -26.53 -11.82
N GLN A 160 7.66 -27.30 -10.77
CA GLN A 160 8.51 -28.42 -10.34
C GLN A 160 8.62 -29.49 -11.42
N ASP A 161 7.53 -29.85 -12.08
CA ASP A 161 7.52 -30.82 -13.19
C ASP A 161 8.34 -30.33 -14.39
N MET A 162 8.41 -29.02 -14.61
CA MET A 162 9.27 -28.40 -15.63
C MET A 162 10.75 -28.27 -15.22
N GLY A 163 11.10 -28.65 -13.99
CA GLY A 163 12.46 -28.51 -13.45
C GLY A 163 12.84 -27.06 -13.11
N GLU A 164 11.86 -26.18 -12.99
CA GLU A 164 12.07 -24.79 -12.59
C GLU A 164 11.84 -24.60 -11.07
N ASN A 165 12.53 -23.62 -10.49
CA ASN A 165 12.35 -23.29 -9.07
C ASN A 165 11.08 -22.43 -8.89
N PRO A 166 10.01 -22.93 -8.24
CA PRO A 166 8.79 -22.16 -8.03
C PRO A 166 8.98 -20.90 -7.18
N ASP A 167 9.96 -20.92 -6.27
CA ASP A 167 10.23 -19.80 -5.35
C ASP A 167 10.71 -18.53 -6.08
N GLU A 168 11.18 -18.66 -7.29
CA GLU A 168 11.60 -17.54 -8.14
C GLU A 168 10.47 -16.99 -9.00
N LYS A 169 9.32 -17.66 -9.01
CA LYS A 169 8.19 -17.31 -9.88
C LYS A 169 7.12 -16.56 -9.10
N VAL A 170 6.85 -15.33 -9.48
CA VAL A 170 5.81 -14.49 -8.86
C VAL A 170 4.42 -15.15 -8.94
N PHE A 171 4.12 -15.81 -10.07
CA PHE A 171 2.84 -16.51 -10.26
C PHE A 171 2.69 -17.78 -9.43
N ALA A 172 3.76 -18.37 -8.92
CA ALA A 172 3.70 -19.47 -7.97
C ALA A 172 3.41 -18.98 -6.53
N SER A 173 3.57 -17.67 -6.27
CA SER A 173 3.32 -17.10 -4.96
C SER A 173 1.82 -17.12 -4.61
N LYS A 174 1.50 -17.78 -3.51
CA LYS A 174 0.16 -17.78 -2.91
C LYS A 174 -0.31 -16.35 -2.57
N PHE A 175 0.61 -15.51 -2.09
CA PHE A 175 0.31 -14.13 -1.73
C PHE A 175 -0.09 -13.30 -2.95
N PHE A 176 0.56 -13.50 -4.10
CA PHE A 176 0.19 -12.84 -5.34
C PHE A 176 -1.29 -13.07 -5.68
N TRP A 177 -1.71 -14.34 -5.69
CA TRP A 177 -3.11 -14.69 -5.99
C TRP A 177 -4.09 -14.23 -4.92
N LEU A 178 -3.67 -14.23 -3.65
CA LEU A 178 -4.48 -13.68 -2.56
C LEU A 178 -4.83 -12.21 -2.82
N VAL A 179 -3.83 -11.39 -3.18
CA VAL A 179 -4.04 -9.97 -3.49
C VAL A 179 -4.93 -9.80 -4.72
N VAL A 180 -4.73 -10.60 -5.77
CA VAL A 180 -5.55 -10.57 -6.99
C VAL A 180 -7.02 -10.84 -6.65
N PHE A 181 -7.31 -11.93 -5.93
CA PHE A 181 -8.69 -12.28 -5.58
C PHE A 181 -9.32 -11.29 -4.59
N ALA A 182 -8.59 -10.85 -3.58
CA ALA A 182 -9.09 -9.87 -2.64
C ALA A 182 -9.46 -8.54 -3.34
N THR A 183 -8.62 -8.10 -4.28
CA THR A 183 -8.88 -6.89 -5.09
C THR A 183 -10.09 -7.10 -6.00
N PHE A 184 -10.19 -8.25 -6.67
CA PHE A 184 -11.30 -8.58 -7.55
C PHE A 184 -12.64 -8.61 -6.79
N PHE A 185 -12.70 -9.27 -5.64
CA PHE A 185 -13.90 -9.29 -4.81
C PHE A 185 -14.23 -7.92 -4.22
N GLY A 186 -13.23 -7.15 -3.80
CA GLY A 186 -13.43 -5.77 -3.36
C GLY A 186 -14.03 -4.90 -4.46
N PHE A 187 -13.56 -5.07 -5.70
CA PHE A 187 -14.13 -4.38 -6.86
C PHE A 187 -15.59 -4.77 -7.11
N ILE A 188 -15.92 -6.06 -7.09
CA ILE A 188 -17.30 -6.53 -7.25
C ILE A 188 -18.20 -5.93 -6.16
N LEU A 189 -17.76 -5.96 -4.90
CA LEU A 189 -18.52 -5.40 -3.79
C LEU A 189 -18.71 -3.88 -3.91
N SER A 190 -17.81 -3.18 -4.59
CA SER A 190 -17.95 -1.74 -4.81
C SER A 190 -19.00 -1.37 -5.86
N LEU A 191 -19.44 -2.33 -6.66
CA LEU A 191 -20.47 -2.14 -7.71
C LEU A 191 -21.90 -2.39 -7.21
N THR A 192 -22.05 -2.96 -6.00
CA THR A 192 -23.35 -3.27 -5.36
C THR A 192 -23.70 -2.25 -4.30
#